data_0e97b3ff1a0a3210c1398f67ff4e322b
#
_entry.id   0e97b3ff1a0a3210c1398f67ff4e322b
#
_cell.length_a   1.000
_cell.length_b   1.000
_cell.length_c   1.000
_cell.angle_alpha   90.00
_cell.angle_beta   90.00
_cell.angle_gamma   90.00
#
_symmetry.space_group_name_H-M   'P 1'
#
loop_
_entity.id
_entity.type
_entity.pdbx_description
1 polymer ?
#
loop_
_entity_poly.entity_id
_entity_poly.type
_entity_poly.pdbx_seq_one_letter_code
_entity_poly.pdbx_strand_id
1 'polypeptide(L)'
;GPDFGYVHKEPLFEATASLDSFGNVEVSPPVSVAGKEYPLGRILIGSSFPAPAGRRMTGPVRDFLYAQRVQAPVELYSDWLAVGNLNEFVTFVPTSDKKQFRMLLASPAACYRLFREKQKEGQGEATMFKGKGTARGRSRGQGEAREPGPRGDASPAAWYSGTDTKRVTINKVLSNDVLAQQNQYVQRCIDWNRDILKKELGLLEEDIIDLPALFKLDKQGKAVPYFPNTVTMIVLAKDLGIPKPFGPVAGGECCLERRIRALLEPLGLCCRFLEDVASYHGSLGEVRCGTSVQRRPFAFKWWHCTP
;
A
#
# COMPACT_ATOMS: atom_id res chain seq x y z
N GLY A 1 15.58 22.57 -29.59
CA GLY A 1 14.47 22.44 -28.69
C GLY A 1 14.92 21.79 -27.39
N PRO A 2 14.46 22.26 -26.30
CA PRO A 2 14.97 21.79 -25.03
C PRO A 2 14.39 20.42 -24.71
N ASP A 3 15.24 19.43 -24.73
CA ASP A 3 14.94 18.10 -24.17
C ASP A 3 15.20 18.08 -22.65
N PHE A 4 15.46 19.23 -22.06
CA PHE A 4 15.74 19.40 -20.65
C PHE A 4 14.72 20.31 -19.99
N GLY A 5 13.97 19.77 -19.04
CA GLY A 5 13.25 20.54 -18.05
C GLY A 5 14.08 20.65 -16.78
N TYR A 6 13.94 21.73 -16.05
CA TYR A 6 14.44 21.83 -14.69
C TYR A 6 13.27 22.13 -13.75
N VAL A 7 13.36 21.60 -12.57
CA VAL A 7 12.39 21.91 -11.52
C VAL A 7 12.86 23.14 -10.79
N HIS A 8 12.12 24.23 -10.92
CA HIS A 8 12.34 25.45 -10.13
C HIS A 8 11.58 25.33 -8.83
N LYS A 9 12.30 25.33 -7.71
CA LYS A 9 11.69 25.44 -6.41
C LYS A 9 11.44 26.92 -6.13
N GLU A 10 10.18 27.31 -6.01
CA GLU A 10 9.85 28.67 -5.59
C GLU A 10 10.38 28.94 -4.18
N PRO A 11 11.02 30.11 -3.93
CA PRO A 11 11.66 30.41 -2.64
C PRO A 11 10.73 30.46 -1.44
N LEU A 12 9.43 30.55 -1.67
CA LEU A 12 8.39 30.70 -0.64
C LEU A 12 7.70 29.37 -0.26
N PHE A 13 8.18 28.23 -0.78
CA PHE A 13 7.52 26.97 -0.49
C PHE A 13 8.12 26.25 0.71
N GLU A 14 7.20 25.83 1.60
CA GLU A 14 7.42 24.85 2.65
C GLU A 14 8.11 23.59 2.13
N ALA A 15 8.74 22.85 3.05
CA ALA A 15 9.43 21.61 2.74
C ALA A 15 8.61 20.69 1.80
N THR A 16 9.29 20.08 0.83
CA THR A 16 8.69 19.09 -0.07
C THR A 16 7.80 18.12 0.71
N ALA A 17 6.54 18.05 0.34
CA ALA A 17 5.59 17.16 0.99
C ALA A 17 5.98 15.69 0.74
N SER A 18 5.72 14.82 1.71
CA SER A 18 5.93 13.37 1.55
C SER A 18 5.16 12.81 0.35
N LEU A 19 4.10 13.50 -0.09
CA LEU A 19 3.28 13.12 -1.24
C LEU A 19 3.94 13.38 -2.60
N ASP A 20 5.12 13.99 -2.65
CA ASP A 20 5.92 14.10 -3.89
C ASP A 20 6.77 12.85 -4.16
N SER A 21 6.76 11.87 -3.26
CA SER A 21 7.49 10.62 -3.43
C SER A 21 6.89 9.75 -4.53
N PHE A 22 7.72 8.93 -5.18
CA PHE A 22 7.26 8.00 -6.23
C PHE A 22 6.22 6.97 -5.76
N GLY A 23 6.19 6.62 -4.48
CA GLY A 23 5.17 5.75 -3.91
C GLY A 23 3.77 6.37 -3.93
N ASN A 24 3.68 7.68 -4.12
CA ASN A 24 2.42 8.40 -4.25
C ASN A 24 1.95 8.55 -5.72
N VAL A 25 2.68 8.01 -6.67
CA VAL A 25 2.28 7.98 -8.09
C VAL A 25 2.13 6.53 -8.51
N GLU A 26 0.93 6.17 -8.92
CA GLU A 26 0.63 4.86 -9.49
C GLU A 26 0.07 5.01 -10.89
N VAL A 27 0.19 3.95 -11.69
CA VAL A 27 -0.39 3.90 -13.03
C VAL A 27 -1.24 2.66 -13.15
N SER A 28 -2.50 2.83 -13.54
CA SER A 28 -3.36 1.69 -13.84
C SER A 28 -2.90 0.97 -15.10
N PRO A 29 -3.27 -0.29 -15.29
CA PRO A 29 -3.23 -0.90 -16.62
C PRO A 29 -4.09 -0.12 -17.64
N PRO A 30 -3.94 -0.39 -18.95
CA PRO A 30 -4.81 0.17 -19.97
C PRO A 30 -6.29 -0.06 -19.65
N VAL A 31 -7.12 0.96 -19.82
CA VAL A 31 -8.55 0.91 -19.55
C VAL A 31 -9.35 1.68 -20.60
N SER A 32 -10.61 1.28 -20.77
CA SER A 32 -11.61 1.98 -21.56
C SER A 32 -12.74 2.43 -20.64
N VAL A 33 -13.05 3.72 -20.61
CA VAL A 33 -14.03 4.30 -19.68
C VAL A 33 -14.99 5.19 -20.46
N ALA A 34 -16.29 4.86 -20.45
CA ALA A 34 -17.32 5.63 -21.13
C ALA A 34 -17.01 5.94 -22.62
N GLY A 35 -16.44 4.96 -23.32
CA GLY A 35 -16.06 5.09 -24.73
C GLY A 35 -14.74 5.82 -24.99
N LYS A 36 -14.02 6.23 -23.94
CA LYS A 36 -12.70 6.84 -24.03
C LYS A 36 -11.63 5.82 -23.70
N GLU A 37 -10.68 5.66 -24.63
CA GLU A 37 -9.56 4.72 -24.47
C GLU A 37 -8.38 5.37 -23.76
N TYR A 38 -7.81 4.66 -22.79
CA TYR A 38 -6.58 5.03 -22.10
C TYR A 38 -5.52 3.94 -22.31
N PRO A 39 -4.87 3.89 -23.48
CA PRO A 39 -3.99 2.79 -23.86
C PRO A 39 -2.72 2.70 -23.02
N LEU A 40 -2.35 3.78 -22.31
CA LEU A 40 -1.22 3.83 -21.39
C LEU A 40 -1.66 3.72 -19.92
N GLY A 41 -2.93 3.47 -19.66
CA GLY A 41 -3.51 3.51 -18.32
C GLY A 41 -3.79 4.93 -17.83
N ARG A 42 -4.18 5.03 -16.56
CA ARG A 42 -4.47 6.29 -15.88
C ARG A 42 -3.41 6.56 -14.81
N ILE A 43 -2.96 7.80 -14.72
CA ILE A 43 -2.07 8.25 -13.64
C ILE A 43 -2.92 8.52 -12.41
N LEU A 44 -2.54 7.91 -11.29
CA LEU A 44 -3.17 8.08 -9.99
C LEU A 44 -2.19 8.80 -9.06
N ILE A 45 -2.65 9.84 -8.37
CA ILE A 45 -1.86 10.61 -7.41
C ILE A 45 -2.61 10.75 -6.09
N GLY A 46 -1.89 10.72 -4.98
CA GLY A 46 -2.47 10.90 -3.67
C GLY A 46 -2.60 12.37 -3.29
N SER A 47 -3.65 12.68 -2.54
CA SER A 47 -3.93 14.01 -2.05
C SER A 47 -4.76 13.99 -0.76
N SER A 48 -5.04 15.18 -0.22
CA SER A 48 -6.00 15.37 0.87
C SER A 48 -7.45 15.47 0.38
N PHE A 49 -7.68 15.50 -0.94
CA PHE A 49 -9.05 15.62 -1.49
C PHE A 49 -9.94 14.46 -0.97
N PRO A 50 -11.18 14.71 -0.54
CA PRO A 50 -11.96 15.95 -0.69
C PRO A 50 -11.73 17.01 0.40
N ALA A 51 -10.90 16.75 1.41
CA ALA A 51 -10.63 17.74 2.45
C ALA A 51 -9.94 18.98 1.87
N PRO A 52 -10.38 20.21 2.23
CA PRO A 52 -9.77 21.43 1.70
C PRO A 52 -8.35 21.66 2.23
N ALA A 53 -8.06 21.17 3.42
CA ALA A 53 -6.75 21.26 4.06
C ALA A 53 -6.11 19.87 4.18
N GLY A 54 -4.78 19.82 4.15
CA GLY A 54 -4.01 18.58 4.28
C GLY A 54 -2.89 18.50 3.24
N ARG A 55 -2.16 17.38 3.28
CA ARG A 55 -1.03 17.15 2.37
C ARG A 55 -1.51 16.92 0.94
N ARG A 56 -0.80 17.52 0.00
CA ARG A 56 -1.00 17.34 -1.43
C ARG A 56 0.36 17.22 -2.11
N MET A 57 0.38 16.61 -3.27
CA MET A 57 1.52 16.73 -4.18
C MET A 57 1.74 18.21 -4.50
N THR A 58 3.00 18.66 -4.54
CA THR A 58 3.33 20.07 -4.81
C THR A 58 2.83 20.53 -6.18
N GLY A 59 2.55 21.83 -6.30
CA GLY A 59 2.09 22.44 -7.55
C GLY A 59 2.99 22.09 -8.74
N PRO A 60 4.32 22.29 -8.66
CA PRO A 60 5.23 21.98 -9.78
C PRO A 60 5.14 20.54 -10.28
N VAL A 61 5.00 19.55 -9.39
CA VAL A 61 4.87 18.14 -9.79
C VAL A 61 3.52 17.89 -10.45
N ARG A 62 2.45 18.41 -9.90
CA ARG A 62 1.10 18.31 -10.50
C ARG A 62 1.05 18.97 -11.87
N ASP A 63 1.56 20.20 -11.97
CA ASP A 63 1.60 20.97 -13.21
C ASP A 63 2.44 20.26 -14.28
N PHE A 64 3.56 19.63 -13.88
CA PHE A 64 4.34 18.78 -14.76
C PHE A 64 3.51 17.61 -15.32
N LEU A 65 2.77 16.90 -14.48
CA LEU A 65 1.91 15.79 -14.92
C LEU A 65 0.81 16.26 -15.88
N TYR A 66 0.15 17.38 -15.58
CA TYR A 66 -0.86 17.98 -16.47
C TYR A 66 -0.24 18.50 -17.78
N ALA A 67 0.96 19.06 -17.73
CA ALA A 67 1.66 19.57 -18.91
C ALA A 67 2.07 18.50 -19.93
N GLN A 68 2.13 17.22 -19.51
CA GLN A 68 2.34 16.10 -20.43
C GLN A 68 1.20 15.95 -21.45
N ARG A 69 0.00 16.46 -21.14
CA ARG A 69 -1.20 16.41 -21.99
C ARG A 69 -1.61 15.01 -22.45
N VAL A 70 -1.12 13.97 -21.80
CA VAL A 70 -1.53 12.59 -22.07
C VAL A 70 -2.89 12.33 -21.46
N GLN A 71 -3.09 12.77 -20.23
CA GLN A 71 -4.35 12.68 -19.50
C GLN A 71 -4.28 13.55 -18.23
N ALA A 72 -5.45 13.84 -17.64
CA ALA A 72 -5.53 14.42 -16.31
C ALA A 72 -5.28 13.32 -15.26
N PRO A 73 -4.36 13.52 -14.30
CA PRO A 73 -4.21 12.62 -13.17
C PRO A 73 -5.50 12.46 -12.35
N VAL A 74 -5.72 11.26 -11.83
CA VAL A 74 -6.83 10.97 -10.90
C VAL A 74 -6.33 11.18 -9.48
N GLU A 75 -6.94 12.12 -8.76
CA GLU A 75 -6.60 12.37 -7.36
C GLU A 75 -7.36 11.40 -6.44
N LEU A 76 -6.63 10.75 -5.54
CA LEU A 76 -7.14 9.82 -4.54
C LEU A 76 -6.84 10.34 -3.13
N TYR A 77 -7.72 10.08 -2.18
CA TYR A 77 -7.51 10.46 -0.79
C TYR A 77 -6.49 9.53 -0.14
N SER A 78 -5.28 10.02 0.11
CA SER A 78 -4.21 9.28 0.77
C SER A 78 -3.69 9.95 2.06
N ASP A 79 -4.12 11.17 2.36
CA ASP A 79 -3.66 11.94 3.52
C ASP A 79 -4.08 11.35 4.87
N TRP A 80 -4.93 10.34 4.88
CA TRP A 80 -5.26 9.55 6.07
C TRP A 80 -4.13 8.60 6.52
N LEU A 81 -3.18 8.30 5.64
CA LEU A 81 -2.01 7.48 5.92
C LEU A 81 -0.86 8.31 6.51
N ALA A 82 -0.03 7.73 7.34
CA ALA A 82 1.13 8.41 7.93
C ALA A 82 2.14 8.77 6.84
N VAL A 83 2.48 7.87 5.94
CA VAL A 83 3.35 8.13 4.78
C VAL A 83 2.55 8.79 3.67
N GLY A 84 1.38 8.24 3.32
CA GLY A 84 0.46 8.83 2.35
C GLY A 84 0.64 8.31 0.93
N ASN A 85 1.29 7.18 0.74
CA ASN A 85 1.52 6.59 -0.57
C ASN A 85 0.31 5.77 -1.04
N LEU A 86 0.00 5.86 -2.34
CA LEU A 86 -1.10 5.08 -2.93
C LEU A 86 -0.85 3.57 -2.85
N ASN A 87 0.41 3.15 -3.01
CA ASN A 87 0.77 1.74 -2.94
C ASN A 87 0.54 1.08 -1.57
N GLU A 88 0.22 1.87 -0.54
CA GLU A 88 -0.17 1.35 0.77
C GLU A 88 -1.60 0.78 0.79
N PHE A 89 -2.45 1.13 -0.17
CA PHE A 89 -3.82 0.62 -0.20
C PHE A 89 -4.31 0.12 -1.54
N VAL A 90 -3.61 0.40 -2.65
CA VAL A 90 -3.97 -0.05 -4.00
C VAL A 90 -2.78 -0.64 -4.75
N THR A 91 -3.02 -1.73 -5.46
CA THR A 91 -2.06 -2.33 -6.40
C THR A 91 -2.80 -3.03 -7.53
N PHE A 92 -2.15 -3.20 -8.67
CA PHE A 92 -2.71 -3.90 -9.83
C PHE A 92 -1.90 -5.15 -10.12
N VAL A 93 -2.59 -6.26 -10.40
CA VAL A 93 -1.97 -7.53 -10.79
C VAL A 93 -2.50 -8.00 -12.13
N PRO A 94 -1.65 -8.59 -12.98
CA PRO A 94 -2.11 -9.10 -14.28
C PRO A 94 -2.95 -10.37 -14.11
N THR A 95 -3.92 -10.55 -15.02
CA THR A 95 -4.69 -11.78 -15.15
C THR A 95 -4.74 -12.19 -16.61
N SER A 96 -5.11 -13.46 -16.88
CA SER A 96 -5.20 -13.98 -18.24
C SER A 96 -6.62 -13.90 -18.82
N ASP A 97 -7.57 -13.39 -18.07
CA ASP A 97 -8.95 -13.23 -18.52
C ASP A 97 -9.14 -11.98 -19.41
N LYS A 98 -10.38 -11.74 -19.84
CA LYS A 98 -10.73 -10.63 -20.75
C LYS A 98 -10.36 -9.26 -20.20
N LYS A 99 -10.38 -9.07 -18.87
CA LYS A 99 -10.02 -7.78 -18.22
C LYS A 99 -8.51 -7.57 -18.17
N GLN A 100 -7.73 -8.65 -18.20
CA GLN A 100 -6.26 -8.66 -18.16
C GLN A 100 -5.63 -8.20 -16.86
N PHE A 101 -6.40 -7.75 -15.89
CA PHE A 101 -5.91 -7.36 -14.57
C PHE A 101 -6.98 -7.45 -13.49
N ARG A 102 -6.54 -7.41 -12.23
CA ARG A 102 -7.37 -7.15 -11.06
C ARG A 102 -6.75 -6.01 -10.26
N MET A 103 -7.62 -5.21 -9.65
CA MET A 103 -7.23 -4.22 -8.66
C MET A 103 -7.31 -4.84 -7.27
N LEU A 104 -6.21 -4.78 -6.53
CA LEU A 104 -6.13 -5.22 -5.13
C LEU A 104 -6.28 -4.00 -4.23
N LEU A 105 -7.17 -4.07 -3.25
CA LEU A 105 -7.34 -3.04 -2.23
C LEU A 105 -7.07 -3.61 -0.84
N ALA A 106 -6.43 -2.83 0.02
CA ALA A 106 -6.36 -3.12 1.44
C ALA A 106 -7.76 -3.09 2.03
N SER A 107 -8.11 -4.10 2.85
CA SER A 107 -9.45 -4.17 3.43
C SER A 107 -9.42 -4.63 4.89
N PRO A 108 -9.57 -3.69 5.83
CA PRO A 108 -9.85 -4.02 7.23
C PRO A 108 -11.07 -4.92 7.39
N ALA A 109 -12.14 -4.65 6.66
CA ALA A 109 -13.36 -5.44 6.70
C ALA A 109 -13.11 -6.91 6.32
N ALA A 110 -12.30 -7.17 5.30
CA ALA A 110 -11.91 -8.52 4.89
C ALA A 110 -11.09 -9.23 5.99
N CYS A 111 -10.20 -8.50 6.67
CA CYS A 111 -9.42 -9.05 7.78
C CYS A 111 -10.31 -9.41 8.97
N TYR A 112 -11.22 -8.54 9.38
CA TYR A 112 -12.18 -8.83 10.46
C TYR A 112 -13.12 -9.99 10.11
N ARG A 113 -13.58 -10.11 8.85
CA ARG A 113 -14.36 -11.27 8.41
C ARG A 113 -13.57 -12.55 8.57
N LEU A 114 -12.35 -12.60 8.05
CA LEU A 114 -11.48 -13.77 8.18
C LEU A 114 -11.24 -14.16 9.64
N PHE A 115 -10.96 -13.18 10.50
CA PHE A 115 -10.71 -13.47 11.92
C PHE A 115 -11.96 -13.98 12.64
N ARG A 116 -13.16 -13.47 12.32
CA ARG A 116 -14.42 -14.01 12.86
C ARG A 116 -14.69 -15.43 12.33
N GLU A 117 -14.38 -15.74 11.08
CA GLU A 117 -14.46 -17.10 10.54
C GLU A 117 -13.55 -18.04 11.34
N LYS A 118 -12.29 -17.66 11.55
CA LYS A 118 -11.33 -18.44 12.32
C LYS A 118 -11.72 -18.59 13.80
N GLN A 119 -12.32 -17.58 14.41
CA GLN A 119 -12.86 -17.66 15.77
C GLN A 119 -13.99 -18.69 15.84
N LYS A 120 -14.92 -18.68 14.89
CA LYS A 120 -16.02 -19.66 14.81
C LYS A 120 -15.51 -21.10 14.60
N GLU A 121 -14.38 -21.26 13.93
CA GLU A 121 -13.69 -22.56 13.76
C GLU A 121 -12.93 -22.99 15.03
N GLY A 122 -13.08 -22.29 16.15
CA GLY A 122 -12.39 -22.59 17.41
C GLY A 122 -10.93 -22.14 17.47
N GLN A 123 -10.47 -21.30 16.52
CA GLN A 123 -9.08 -20.85 16.41
C GLN A 123 -8.85 -19.46 17.02
N GLY A 124 -9.73 -18.99 17.88
CA GLY A 124 -9.67 -17.65 18.49
C GLY A 124 -8.39 -17.35 19.26
N GLU A 125 -7.71 -18.39 19.79
CA GLU A 125 -6.45 -18.26 20.51
C GLU A 125 -5.20 -18.38 19.59
N ALA A 126 -5.37 -18.51 18.27
CA ALA A 126 -4.27 -18.46 17.32
C ALA A 126 -3.55 -17.12 17.42
N THR A 127 -2.21 -17.15 17.52
CA THR A 127 -1.40 -15.97 17.80
C THR A 127 -0.73 -15.44 16.55
N MET A 128 -0.65 -14.12 16.45
CA MET A 128 0.11 -13.38 15.45
C MET A 128 1.60 -13.32 15.80
N PHE A 129 2.41 -12.94 14.83
CA PHE A 129 3.84 -12.66 14.96
C PHE A 129 4.70 -13.85 15.41
N LYS A 130 4.23 -15.10 15.24
CA LYS A 130 5.03 -16.30 15.43
C LYS A 130 6.11 -16.40 14.35
N GLY A 131 7.32 -16.82 14.76
CA GLY A 131 8.46 -17.03 13.85
C GLY A 131 9.12 -15.74 13.38
N LYS A 132 8.75 -14.59 13.93
CA LYS A 132 9.51 -13.35 13.78
C LYS A 132 10.90 -13.57 14.38
N GLY A 133 11.94 -13.59 13.53
CA GLY A 133 13.32 -13.73 13.97
C GLY A 133 13.64 -12.66 15.00
N THR A 134 14.03 -13.06 16.20
CA THR A 134 14.74 -12.15 17.09
C THR A 134 16.03 -11.81 16.35
N ALA A 135 16.11 -10.59 15.81
CA ALA A 135 17.37 -10.05 15.31
C ALA A 135 18.34 -10.03 16.49
N ARG A 136 19.06 -11.14 16.71
CA ARG A 136 20.27 -11.14 17.53
C ARG A 136 21.21 -10.19 16.82
N GLY A 137 21.48 -9.07 17.48
CA GLY A 137 22.42 -8.08 17.03
C GLY A 137 23.72 -8.73 16.58
N ARG A 138 23.94 -8.82 15.28
CA ARG A 138 25.30 -8.87 14.77
C ARG A 138 25.88 -7.51 15.08
N SER A 139 26.79 -7.47 16.05
CA SER A 139 27.66 -6.33 16.29
C SER A 139 28.32 -5.94 14.96
N ARG A 140 27.80 -4.92 14.31
CA ARG A 140 28.52 -4.23 13.25
C ARG A 140 29.65 -3.46 13.90
N GLY A 141 30.86 -3.69 13.37
CA GLY A 141 32.05 -2.94 13.71
C GLY A 141 31.80 -1.43 13.66
N GLN A 142 32.51 -0.73 14.50
CA GLN A 142 32.53 0.71 14.69
C GLN A 142 32.58 1.46 13.34
N GLY A 143 31.44 1.99 12.92
CA GLY A 143 31.30 2.99 11.90
C GLY A 143 30.40 4.07 12.49
N GLU A 144 30.84 5.32 12.43
CA GLU A 144 30.24 6.49 13.05
C GLU A 144 28.73 6.54 12.91
N ALA A 145 28.06 6.64 14.04
CA ALA A 145 26.64 6.84 14.16
C ALA A 145 26.28 8.20 13.53
N ARG A 146 25.58 8.20 12.39
CA ARG A 146 24.84 9.38 11.94
C ARG A 146 23.75 9.66 12.94
N GLU A 147 23.74 10.85 13.48
CA GLU A 147 22.66 11.36 14.35
C GLU A 147 21.31 11.22 13.66
N PRO A 148 20.28 10.74 14.34
CA PRO A 148 18.92 10.71 13.81
C PRO A 148 18.44 12.16 13.68
N GLY A 149 18.07 12.56 12.47
CA GLY A 149 17.38 13.84 12.25
C GLY A 149 16.09 13.95 13.08
N PRO A 150 15.54 15.14 13.29
CA PRO A 150 14.42 15.40 14.19
C PRO A 150 13.11 14.86 13.63
N ARG A 151 12.90 13.56 13.72
CA ARG A 151 11.59 12.90 13.58
C ARG A 151 11.25 12.29 14.92
N GLY A 152 10.21 12.86 15.52
CA GLY A 152 9.77 12.53 16.87
C GLY A 152 9.61 11.04 17.11
N ASP A 153 10.00 10.63 18.29
CA ASP A 153 10.03 9.31 18.89
C ASP A 153 8.73 8.51 18.72
N ALA A 154 8.63 7.73 17.67
CA ALA A 154 7.84 6.51 17.61
C ALA A 154 8.19 5.73 16.33
N SER A 155 9.43 5.22 16.26
CA SER A 155 9.76 4.21 15.28
C SER A 155 8.82 3.02 15.46
N PRO A 156 8.14 2.54 14.39
CA PRO A 156 7.37 1.29 14.44
C PRO A 156 8.20 0.11 14.93
N ALA A 157 9.51 0.14 14.79
CA ALA A 157 10.43 -0.85 15.36
C ALA A 157 10.28 -0.97 16.89
N ALA A 158 9.98 0.13 17.61
CA ALA A 158 9.72 0.09 19.05
C ALA A 158 8.43 -0.67 19.40
N TRP A 159 7.49 -0.74 18.47
CA TRP A 159 6.23 -1.48 18.66
C TRP A 159 6.40 -2.99 18.49
N TYR A 160 7.39 -3.40 17.72
CA TYR A 160 7.74 -4.80 17.53
C TYR A 160 8.81 -5.29 18.52
N SER A 161 9.52 -4.38 19.20
CA SER A 161 10.51 -4.72 20.22
C SER A 161 9.93 -4.81 21.64
N GLY A 162 8.71 -4.25 21.84
CA GLY A 162 8.04 -4.30 23.14
C GLY A 162 7.62 -5.71 23.53
N THR A 163 7.75 -6.01 24.80
CA THR A 163 7.40 -7.28 25.44
C THR A 163 5.95 -7.70 25.28
N ASP A 164 5.08 -6.81 24.81
CA ASP A 164 3.63 -7.01 24.66
C ASP A 164 3.21 -7.73 23.36
N THR A 165 4.10 -7.88 22.38
CA THR A 165 3.79 -8.61 21.14
C THR A 165 3.65 -10.13 21.35
N LYS A 166 3.97 -10.63 22.54
CA LYS A 166 4.09 -12.06 22.81
C LYS A 166 2.78 -12.85 22.73
N ARG A 167 1.60 -12.23 22.72
CA ARG A 167 0.31 -12.94 22.64
C ARG A 167 -0.83 -12.09 22.05
N VAL A 168 -0.66 -11.55 20.85
CA VAL A 168 -1.80 -11.00 20.12
C VAL A 168 -2.57 -12.16 19.49
N THR A 169 -3.75 -12.48 20.01
CA THR A 169 -4.61 -13.54 19.49
C THR A 169 -5.73 -12.94 18.63
N ILE A 170 -6.39 -13.77 17.82
CA ILE A 170 -7.60 -13.39 17.09
C ILE A 170 -8.63 -12.80 18.04
N ASN A 171 -8.89 -13.45 19.19
CA ASN A 171 -9.84 -12.97 20.20
C ASN A 171 -9.49 -11.57 20.70
N LYS A 172 -8.22 -11.29 20.98
CA LYS A 172 -7.76 -9.96 21.40
C LYS A 172 -7.96 -8.89 20.32
N VAL A 173 -7.70 -9.22 19.06
CA VAL A 173 -7.96 -8.29 17.93
C VAL A 173 -9.45 -8.01 17.82
N LEU A 174 -10.29 -9.04 17.89
CA LEU A 174 -11.74 -8.91 17.72
C LEU A 174 -12.42 -8.19 18.90
N SER A 175 -11.87 -8.29 20.11
CA SER A 175 -12.38 -7.62 21.31
C SER A 175 -11.80 -6.22 21.55
N ASN A 176 -10.92 -5.74 20.67
CA ASN A 176 -10.33 -4.41 20.81
C ASN A 176 -11.18 -3.36 20.09
N ASP A 177 -12.07 -2.70 20.84
CA ASP A 177 -13.00 -1.70 20.31
C ASP A 177 -12.29 -0.49 19.71
N VAL A 178 -11.16 -0.05 20.28
CA VAL A 178 -10.38 1.07 19.76
C VAL A 178 -9.81 0.72 18.38
N LEU A 179 -9.21 -0.46 18.27
CA LEU A 179 -8.68 -0.94 16.99
C LEU A 179 -9.81 -1.11 15.96
N ALA A 180 -10.97 -1.60 16.39
CA ALA A 180 -12.14 -1.77 15.51
C ALA A 180 -12.64 -0.42 14.98
N GLN A 181 -12.76 0.61 15.82
CA GLN A 181 -13.16 1.96 15.41
C GLN A 181 -12.15 2.59 14.45
N GLN A 182 -10.85 2.45 14.73
CA GLN A 182 -9.79 2.92 13.83
C GLN A 182 -9.89 2.26 12.45
N ASN A 183 -10.10 0.96 12.42
CA ASN A 183 -10.21 0.23 11.15
C ASN A 183 -11.54 0.48 10.42
N GLN A 184 -12.61 0.83 11.10
CA GLN A 184 -13.83 1.34 10.46
C GLN A 184 -13.58 2.69 9.78
N TYR A 185 -12.83 3.59 10.41
CA TYR A 185 -12.43 4.85 9.79
C TYR A 185 -11.57 4.59 8.54
N VAL A 186 -10.54 3.75 8.65
CA VAL A 186 -9.66 3.40 7.53
C VAL A 186 -10.46 2.76 6.38
N GLN A 187 -11.39 1.86 6.69
CA GLN A 187 -12.23 1.24 5.66
C GLN A 187 -13.04 2.29 4.89
N ARG A 188 -13.63 3.28 5.59
CA ARG A 188 -14.35 4.38 4.91
C ARG A 188 -13.45 5.20 3.98
N CYS A 189 -12.20 5.46 4.38
CA CYS A 189 -11.23 6.13 3.51
C CYS A 189 -10.91 5.32 2.24
N ILE A 190 -10.79 4.00 2.40
CA ILE A 190 -10.54 3.08 1.28
C ILE A 190 -11.78 2.97 0.38
N ASP A 191 -12.97 2.86 0.97
CA ASP A 191 -14.23 2.79 0.22
C ASP A 191 -14.49 4.05 -0.61
N TRP A 192 -14.16 5.22 -0.07
CA TRP A 192 -14.18 6.48 -0.83
C TRP A 192 -13.30 6.40 -2.09
N ASN A 193 -12.07 5.91 -1.93
CA ASN A 193 -11.15 5.73 -3.07
C ASN A 193 -11.63 4.62 -4.03
N ARG A 194 -12.24 3.56 -3.50
CA ARG A 194 -12.83 2.48 -4.30
C ARG A 194 -13.86 3.03 -5.28
N ASP A 195 -14.74 3.92 -4.82
CA ASP A 195 -15.79 4.52 -5.67
C ASP A 195 -15.18 5.40 -6.77
N ILE A 196 -14.16 6.21 -6.44
CA ILE A 196 -13.42 7.00 -7.43
C ILE A 196 -12.75 6.08 -8.46
N LEU A 197 -12.03 5.05 -8.01
CA LEU A 197 -11.32 4.12 -8.89
C LEU A 197 -12.28 3.34 -9.79
N LYS A 198 -13.42 2.90 -9.28
CA LYS A 198 -14.46 2.25 -10.10
C LYS A 198 -14.93 3.16 -11.23
N LYS A 199 -15.22 4.41 -10.91
CA LYS A 199 -15.67 5.41 -11.89
C LYS A 199 -14.58 5.74 -12.91
N GLU A 200 -13.39 6.07 -12.44
CA GLU A 200 -12.29 6.58 -13.27
C GLU A 200 -11.56 5.51 -14.08
N LEU A 201 -11.67 4.24 -13.69
CA LEU A 201 -11.05 3.10 -14.38
C LEU A 201 -12.08 2.16 -15.03
N GLY A 202 -13.38 2.47 -14.90
CA GLY A 202 -14.44 1.61 -15.45
C GLY A 202 -14.42 0.20 -14.85
N LEU A 203 -14.27 0.08 -13.52
CA LEU A 203 -14.19 -1.19 -12.82
C LEU A 203 -15.54 -1.61 -12.23
N LEU A 204 -15.81 -2.92 -12.29
CA LEU A 204 -16.89 -3.57 -11.57
C LEU A 204 -16.37 -4.13 -10.24
N GLU A 205 -17.27 -4.54 -9.34
CA GLU A 205 -16.86 -5.17 -8.08
C GLU A 205 -16.06 -6.46 -8.27
N GLU A 206 -16.36 -7.22 -9.32
CA GLU A 206 -15.64 -8.46 -9.69
C GLU A 206 -14.20 -8.22 -10.17
N ASP A 207 -13.87 -6.98 -10.56
CA ASP A 207 -12.51 -6.58 -10.94
C ASP A 207 -11.63 -6.26 -9.72
N ILE A 208 -12.23 -6.23 -8.51
CA ILE A 208 -11.58 -5.78 -7.28
C ILE A 208 -11.44 -6.93 -6.30
N ILE A 209 -10.26 -7.07 -5.71
CA ILE A 209 -9.98 -8.07 -4.69
C ILE A 209 -9.57 -7.37 -3.40
N ASP A 210 -10.32 -7.63 -2.34
CA ASP A 210 -10.04 -7.14 -1.00
C ASP A 210 -9.01 -8.03 -0.30
N LEU A 211 -7.82 -7.49 -0.04
CA LEU A 211 -6.78 -8.17 0.72
C LEU A 211 -6.88 -7.83 2.21
N PRO A 212 -6.84 -8.83 3.09
CA PRO A 212 -6.88 -8.59 4.53
C PRO A 212 -5.73 -7.68 4.98
N ALA A 213 -6.05 -6.55 5.58
CA ALA A 213 -5.11 -5.61 6.16
C ALA A 213 -5.69 -5.00 7.44
N LEU A 214 -4.86 -4.63 8.39
CA LEU A 214 -5.27 -3.83 9.55
C LEU A 214 -4.32 -2.65 9.73
N PHE A 215 -4.88 -1.59 10.27
CA PHE A 215 -4.19 -0.35 10.55
C PHE A 215 -4.44 0.08 12.00
N LYS A 216 -3.58 0.92 12.50
CA LYS A 216 -3.76 1.66 13.74
C LYS A 216 -3.45 3.12 13.47
N LEU A 217 -3.99 4.03 14.27
CA LEU A 217 -3.66 5.43 14.16
C LEU A 217 -2.46 5.77 15.05
N ASP A 218 -1.57 6.57 14.52
CA ASP A 218 -0.48 7.17 15.28
C ASP A 218 -0.97 8.34 16.15
N LYS A 219 -0.04 9.03 16.83
CA LYS A 219 -0.34 10.18 17.69
C LYS A 219 -0.93 11.37 16.93
N GLN A 220 -0.75 11.42 15.62
CA GLN A 220 -1.26 12.47 14.73
C GLN A 220 -2.60 12.09 14.09
N GLY A 221 -3.16 10.92 14.44
CA GLY A 221 -4.37 10.39 13.84
C GLY A 221 -4.19 9.85 12.42
N LYS A 222 -2.95 9.59 12.00
CA LYS A 222 -2.63 9.01 10.70
C LYS A 222 -2.49 7.50 10.80
N ALA A 223 -2.99 6.79 9.80
CA ALA A 223 -2.95 5.35 9.81
C ALA A 223 -1.58 4.80 9.43
N VAL A 224 -1.15 3.78 10.19
CA VAL A 224 0.04 2.98 9.91
C VAL A 224 -0.37 1.50 9.90
N PRO A 225 0.24 0.64 9.07
CA PRO A 225 -0.08 -0.78 9.05
C PRO A 225 0.13 -1.44 10.42
N TYR A 226 -0.84 -2.25 10.85
CA TYR A 226 -0.76 -3.00 12.11
C TYR A 226 0.15 -4.22 12.03
N PHE A 227 0.29 -4.79 10.86
CA PHE A 227 1.24 -5.83 10.46
C PHE A 227 1.71 -5.53 9.03
N PRO A 228 2.80 -6.16 8.51
CA PRO A 228 3.29 -5.90 7.17
C PRO A 228 2.19 -5.92 6.12
N ASN A 229 2.08 -4.83 5.39
CA ASN A 229 0.96 -4.58 4.49
C ASN A 229 1.13 -5.33 3.17
N THR A 230 0.35 -6.36 2.97
CA THR A 230 0.47 -7.24 1.81
C THR A 230 0.08 -6.60 0.48
N VAL A 231 -0.64 -5.48 0.49
CA VAL A 231 -0.95 -4.71 -0.73
C VAL A 231 0.29 -4.02 -1.28
N THR A 232 1.23 -3.62 -0.40
CA THR A 232 2.50 -3.00 -0.81
C THR A 232 3.50 -4.05 -1.30
N MET A 233 3.07 -4.87 -2.25
CA MET A 233 3.84 -5.95 -2.85
C MET A 233 4.60 -5.50 -4.11
N ILE A 234 5.62 -6.27 -4.48
CA ILE A 234 6.26 -6.17 -5.79
C ILE A 234 5.51 -7.06 -6.76
N VAL A 235 5.18 -6.51 -7.94
CA VAL A 235 4.52 -7.26 -9.02
C VAL A 235 5.50 -7.39 -10.18
N LEU A 236 5.94 -8.62 -10.45
CA LEU A 236 6.86 -8.97 -11.54
C LEU A 236 6.17 -9.95 -12.47
N ALA A 237 5.35 -9.44 -13.38
CA ALA A 237 4.44 -10.24 -14.21
C ALA A 237 3.57 -11.14 -13.30
N LYS A 238 3.73 -12.46 -13.35
CA LYS A 238 2.95 -13.40 -12.53
C LYS A 238 3.56 -13.69 -11.16
N ASP A 239 4.80 -13.28 -10.92
CA ASP A 239 5.46 -13.46 -9.63
C ASP A 239 5.19 -12.26 -8.72
N LEU A 240 4.69 -12.53 -7.52
CA LEU A 240 4.38 -11.53 -6.50
C LEU A 240 5.33 -11.66 -5.32
N GLY A 241 6.08 -10.60 -5.02
CA GLY A 241 6.85 -10.46 -3.79
C GLY A 241 6.01 -9.76 -2.72
N ILE A 242 5.39 -10.52 -1.83
CA ILE A 242 4.40 -10.04 -0.88
C ILE A 242 5.05 -9.88 0.50
N PRO A 243 4.92 -8.73 1.18
CA PRO A 243 5.34 -8.61 2.58
C PRO A 243 4.72 -9.71 3.44
N LYS A 244 5.53 -10.40 4.22
CA LYS A 244 5.05 -11.49 5.09
C LYS A 244 4.25 -10.91 6.26
N PRO A 245 2.94 -11.20 6.37
CA PRO A 245 2.07 -10.52 7.33
C PRO A 245 2.20 -11.03 8.77
N PHE A 246 2.86 -12.16 9.01
CA PHE A 246 2.97 -12.80 10.32
C PHE A 246 1.62 -12.91 11.06
N GLY A 247 0.59 -13.28 10.32
CA GLY A 247 -0.77 -13.43 10.84
C GLY A 247 -0.92 -14.60 11.81
N PRO A 248 -2.15 -14.79 12.35
CA PRO A 248 -2.44 -15.88 13.25
C PRO A 248 -2.12 -17.24 12.63
N VAL A 249 -1.36 -18.06 13.36
CA VAL A 249 -1.00 -19.41 12.92
C VAL A 249 -2.03 -20.39 13.44
N ALA A 250 -2.76 -21.00 12.52
CA ALA A 250 -3.79 -21.99 12.77
C ALA A 250 -3.53 -23.24 11.92
N GLY A 251 -3.48 -24.42 12.56
CA GLY A 251 -3.14 -25.64 11.83
C GLY A 251 -1.74 -25.68 11.21
N GLY A 252 -0.78 -24.92 11.81
CA GLY A 252 0.60 -24.86 11.32
C GLY A 252 0.85 -23.82 10.23
N GLU A 253 -0.16 -23.12 9.74
CA GLU A 253 -0.07 -22.15 8.64
C GLU A 253 -0.64 -20.78 9.05
N CYS A 254 -0.06 -19.70 8.49
CA CYS A 254 -0.57 -18.35 8.66
C CYS A 254 -1.89 -18.18 7.90
N CYS A 255 -2.97 -17.84 8.61
CA CYS A 255 -4.29 -17.72 8.00
C CYS A 255 -4.38 -16.56 6.99
N LEU A 256 -3.59 -15.49 7.16
CA LEU A 256 -3.52 -14.38 6.20
C LEU A 256 -2.81 -14.82 4.91
N GLU A 257 -1.65 -15.50 5.01
CA GLU A 257 -0.95 -16.01 3.83
C GLU A 257 -1.83 -17.00 3.05
N ARG A 258 -2.49 -17.91 3.75
CA ARG A 258 -3.42 -18.87 3.13
C ARG A 258 -4.57 -18.17 2.42
N ARG A 259 -5.17 -17.15 3.04
CA ARG A 259 -6.25 -16.38 2.41
C ARG A 259 -5.79 -15.65 1.15
N ILE A 260 -4.60 -15.04 1.19
CA ILE A 260 -4.03 -14.32 0.05
C ILE A 260 -3.73 -15.29 -1.10
N ARG A 261 -3.13 -16.46 -0.82
CA ARG A 261 -2.95 -17.51 -1.83
C ARG A 261 -4.27 -17.94 -2.45
N ALA A 262 -5.28 -18.19 -1.63
CA ALA A 262 -6.60 -18.60 -2.11
C ALA A 262 -7.28 -17.55 -3.00
N LEU A 263 -6.95 -16.28 -2.86
CA LEU A 263 -7.47 -15.20 -3.70
C LEU A 263 -6.67 -15.01 -5.00
N LEU A 264 -5.35 -15.19 -4.97
CA LEU A 264 -4.47 -14.77 -6.06
C LEU A 264 -3.95 -15.93 -6.92
N GLU A 265 -3.67 -17.10 -6.34
CA GLU A 265 -3.16 -18.25 -7.10
C GLU A 265 -4.14 -18.79 -8.16
N PRO A 266 -5.47 -18.79 -7.93
CA PRO A 266 -6.43 -19.17 -8.98
C PRO A 266 -6.40 -18.25 -10.22
N LEU A 267 -5.84 -17.04 -10.10
CA LEU A 267 -5.64 -16.10 -11.21
C LEU A 267 -4.36 -16.40 -12.01
N GLY A 268 -3.62 -17.44 -11.64
CA GLY A 268 -2.34 -17.82 -12.25
C GLY A 268 -1.16 -17.01 -11.70
N LEU A 269 -1.30 -16.42 -10.51
CA LEU A 269 -0.25 -15.63 -9.85
C LEU A 269 0.55 -16.52 -8.88
N CYS A 270 1.84 -16.29 -8.78
CA CYS A 270 2.75 -16.98 -7.85
C CYS A 270 3.03 -16.12 -6.63
N CYS A 271 2.51 -16.53 -5.46
CA CYS A 271 2.67 -15.79 -4.21
C CYS A 271 3.95 -16.17 -3.47
N ARG A 272 4.89 -15.24 -3.33
CA ARG A 272 6.13 -15.38 -2.54
C ARG A 272 6.11 -14.41 -1.39
N PHE A 273 6.03 -14.91 -0.14
CA PHE A 273 6.05 -14.06 1.05
C PHE A 273 7.49 -13.77 1.46
N LEU A 274 7.79 -12.48 1.61
CA LEU A 274 9.12 -11.95 1.92
C LEU A 274 9.13 -11.37 3.33
N GLU A 275 10.12 -11.75 4.14
CA GLU A 275 10.29 -11.18 5.47
C GLU A 275 10.99 -9.83 5.36
N ASP A 276 10.26 -8.76 5.59
CA ASP A 276 10.74 -7.38 5.45
C ASP A 276 10.59 -6.52 6.71
N VAL A 277 10.18 -7.13 7.83
CA VAL A 277 9.90 -6.44 9.09
C VAL A 277 11.09 -5.63 9.59
N ALA A 278 12.28 -6.23 9.63
CA ALA A 278 13.47 -5.55 10.13
C ALA A 278 14.06 -4.55 9.13
N SER A 279 13.86 -4.82 7.83
CA SER A 279 14.48 -4.03 6.76
C SER A 279 13.64 -2.82 6.36
N TYR A 280 12.33 -2.96 6.30
CA TYR A 280 11.43 -1.94 5.75
C TYR A 280 10.26 -1.59 6.67
N HIS A 281 9.50 -2.58 7.14
CA HIS A 281 8.28 -2.33 7.91
C HIS A 281 8.54 -1.53 9.19
N GLY A 282 9.64 -1.80 9.89
CA GLY A 282 10.09 -1.02 11.05
C GLY A 282 10.39 0.46 10.75
N SER A 283 10.52 0.83 9.50
CA SER A 283 10.77 2.21 9.03
C SER A 283 9.59 2.79 8.25
N LEU A 284 8.38 2.28 8.46
CA LEU A 284 7.13 2.68 7.78
C LEU A 284 7.14 2.41 6.26
N GLY A 285 7.92 1.44 5.81
CA GLY A 285 7.94 0.98 4.43
C GLY A 285 7.64 -0.50 4.34
N GLU A 286 7.56 -1.02 3.14
CA GLU A 286 7.49 -2.45 2.84
C GLU A 286 8.45 -2.75 1.69
N VAL A 287 8.57 -4.00 1.29
CA VAL A 287 9.51 -4.45 0.26
C VAL A 287 9.45 -3.63 -1.03
N ARG A 288 8.28 -3.18 -1.44
CA ARG A 288 8.11 -2.32 -2.62
C ARG A 288 8.79 -0.96 -2.46
N CYS A 289 8.77 -0.39 -1.25
CA CYS A 289 9.40 0.92 -0.97
C CYS A 289 10.92 0.88 -1.10
N GLY A 290 11.54 -0.29 -0.92
CA GLY A 290 12.98 -0.52 -1.04
C GLY A 290 13.42 -1.03 -2.41
N THR A 291 12.52 -1.08 -3.39
CA THR A 291 12.80 -1.63 -4.72
C THR A 291 12.49 -0.63 -5.82
N SER A 292 13.23 -0.73 -6.93
CA SER A 292 12.95 0.02 -8.15
C SER A 292 12.78 -0.97 -9.31
N VAL A 293 11.66 -0.87 -10.01
CA VAL A 293 11.35 -1.75 -11.14
C VAL A 293 11.77 -1.08 -12.43
N GLN A 294 12.74 -1.68 -13.12
CA GLN A 294 13.10 -1.28 -14.47
C GLN A 294 12.10 -1.84 -15.46
N ARG A 295 11.52 -0.98 -16.28
CA ARG A 295 10.55 -1.35 -17.30
C ARG A 295 11.14 -1.17 -18.69
N ARG A 296 10.69 -1.99 -19.65
CA ARG A 296 11.03 -1.80 -21.05
C ARG A 296 10.32 -0.54 -21.55
N PRO A 297 11.05 0.42 -22.14
CA PRO A 297 10.42 1.61 -22.72
C PRO A 297 9.51 1.22 -23.91
N PHE A 298 8.53 2.06 -24.18
CA PHE A 298 7.69 1.88 -25.37
C PHE A 298 8.52 2.00 -26.65
N ALA A 299 8.19 1.17 -27.65
CA ALA A 299 8.82 1.22 -28.99
C ALA A 299 8.18 2.30 -29.90
N PHE A 300 7.18 3.00 -29.44
CA PHE A 300 6.45 4.04 -30.17
C PHE A 300 6.47 5.36 -29.41
N LYS A 301 6.10 6.44 -30.10
CA LYS A 301 5.99 7.79 -29.50
C LYS A 301 4.75 7.87 -28.63
N TRP A 302 4.85 7.47 -27.38
CA TRP A 302 3.75 7.37 -26.42
C TRP A 302 3.00 8.71 -26.22
N TRP A 303 3.66 9.84 -26.43
CA TRP A 303 3.06 11.18 -26.34
C TRP A 303 2.09 11.50 -27.49
N HIS A 304 1.98 10.65 -28.51
CA HIS A 304 0.94 10.71 -29.53
C HIS A 304 -0.30 9.88 -29.15
N CYS A 305 -0.21 9.06 -28.11
CA CYS A 305 -1.34 8.26 -27.62
C CYS A 305 -2.16 9.06 -26.63
N THR A 306 -2.79 10.13 -27.09
CA THR A 306 -3.72 10.90 -26.27
C THR A 306 -5.11 10.26 -26.32
N PRO A 307 -5.83 10.15 -25.17
CA PRO A 307 -7.19 9.63 -25.13
C PRO A 307 -8.17 10.51 -25.91
#